data_0e5d3e0df6ba08b6d5babc317c5f9286
#
_entry.id   0e5d3e0df6ba08b6d5babc317c5f9286
#
_cell.length_a   1.000
_cell.length_b   1.000
_cell.length_c   1.000
_cell.angle_alpha   90.00
_cell.angle_beta   90.00
_cell.angle_gamma   90.00
#
_symmetry.space_group_name_H-M   'P 1'
#
loop_
_entity.id
_entity.type
_entity.pdbx_description
1 polymer ?
#
loop_
_entity_poly.entity_id
_entity_poly.type
_entity_poly.pdbx_seq_one_letter_code
_entity_poly.pdbx_strand_id
1 'polypeptide(L)'
;MTSALHFTPNDEANALLATEPLALLIGFALDQQVPVQTAFTGPLKIKQRVGTLDAHMLATTDLEPAFREKPAVHRFPGTMAKRVQELAAVVDEDYGGHAERVWTDAKDGADLRKRIADLPGFGEMKIKALGAVLAKRFDVELAQDLVPNHPTLGDVDSAQALEEYQSKKRAHKAEMRAKRQA
;
A
#
# COMPACT_ATOMS: atom_id res chain seq x y z
N MET A 1 -13.42 0.20 13.58
CA MET A 1 -12.90 0.42 12.20
C MET A 1 -12.34 1.83 12.06
N THR A 2 -11.18 1.97 11.49
CA THR A 2 -10.63 3.30 11.22
C THR A 2 -11.36 3.96 10.05
N SER A 3 -11.63 5.26 10.16
CA SER A 3 -12.26 6.05 9.09
C SER A 3 -11.24 6.76 8.19
N ALA A 4 -9.99 6.86 8.64
CA ALA A 4 -8.88 7.45 7.90
C ALA A 4 -7.57 6.85 8.35
N LEU A 5 -6.62 6.75 7.43
CA LEU A 5 -5.21 6.52 7.72
C LEU A 5 -4.49 7.88 7.72
N HIS A 6 -3.23 7.90 8.13
CA HIS A 6 -2.46 9.14 8.25
C HIS A 6 -1.12 9.03 7.51
N PHE A 7 -1.17 8.52 6.28
CA PHE A 7 0.04 8.27 5.48
C PHE A 7 0.37 9.43 4.54
N THR A 8 -0.51 10.42 4.44
CA THR A 8 -0.34 11.58 3.58
C THR A 8 -0.84 12.85 4.28
N PRO A 9 -0.45 14.06 3.80
CA PRO A 9 -1.06 15.29 4.26
C PRO A 9 -2.44 15.57 3.65
N ASN A 10 -2.94 14.69 2.78
CA ASN A 10 -4.22 14.85 2.09
C ASN A 10 -5.30 14.02 2.79
N ASP A 11 -6.28 14.69 3.40
CA ASP A 11 -7.35 14.03 4.16
C ASP A 11 -8.23 13.14 3.29
N GLU A 12 -8.49 13.53 2.04
CA GLU A 12 -9.28 12.72 1.10
C GLU A 12 -8.55 11.42 0.75
N ALA A 13 -7.23 11.50 0.51
CA ALA A 13 -6.41 10.32 0.28
C ALA A 13 -6.39 9.40 1.50
N ASN A 14 -6.24 9.96 2.69
CA ASN A 14 -6.24 9.19 3.94
C ASN A 14 -7.58 8.48 4.19
N ALA A 15 -8.70 9.12 3.87
CA ALA A 15 -10.02 8.52 3.97
C ALA A 15 -10.20 7.41 2.93
N LEU A 16 -9.75 7.62 1.71
CA LEU A 16 -9.84 6.64 0.62
C LEU A 16 -9.08 5.34 0.98
N LEU A 17 -7.88 5.46 1.53
CA LEU A 17 -7.07 4.31 1.96
C LEU A 17 -7.76 3.47 3.04
N ALA A 18 -8.52 4.11 3.91
CA ALA A 18 -9.24 3.44 4.99
C ALA A 18 -10.54 2.78 4.53
N THR A 19 -11.19 3.32 3.50
CA THR A 19 -12.53 2.90 3.08
C THR A 19 -12.56 2.04 1.82
N GLU A 20 -11.53 2.13 0.97
CA GLU A 20 -11.42 1.31 -0.24
C GLU A 20 -10.22 0.36 -0.16
N PRO A 21 -10.46 -0.93 0.06
CA PRO A 21 -9.37 -1.93 0.22
C PRO A 21 -8.38 -1.97 -0.94
N LEU A 22 -8.84 -1.83 -2.18
CA LEU A 22 -7.94 -1.81 -3.33
C LEU A 22 -7.04 -0.57 -3.31
N ALA A 23 -7.52 0.58 -2.83
CA ALA A 23 -6.69 1.77 -2.66
C ALA A 23 -5.52 1.51 -1.70
N LEU A 24 -5.77 0.80 -0.61
CA LEU A 24 -4.74 0.41 0.34
C LEU A 24 -3.67 -0.47 -0.33
N LEU A 25 -4.09 -1.49 -1.06
CA LEU A 25 -3.17 -2.39 -1.78
C LEU A 25 -2.36 -1.64 -2.84
N ILE A 26 -3.00 -0.74 -3.59
CA ILE A 26 -2.31 0.09 -4.59
C ILE A 26 -1.26 0.98 -3.92
N GLY A 27 -1.60 1.62 -2.80
CA GLY A 27 -0.66 2.45 -2.04
C GLY A 27 0.60 1.67 -1.66
N PHE A 28 0.44 0.46 -1.15
CA PHE A 28 1.58 -0.42 -0.84
C PHE A 28 2.35 -0.85 -2.08
N ALA A 29 1.67 -1.14 -3.19
CA ALA A 29 2.35 -1.48 -4.45
C ALA A 29 3.22 -0.33 -4.96
N LEU A 30 2.75 0.92 -4.78
CA LEU A 30 3.48 2.12 -5.18
C LEU A 30 4.59 2.52 -4.21
N ASP A 31 4.58 1.98 -2.98
CA ASP A 31 5.55 2.34 -1.94
C ASP A 31 6.92 1.71 -2.21
N GLN A 32 7.57 2.22 -3.25
CA GLN A 32 8.85 1.74 -3.74
C GLN A 32 9.63 2.91 -4.36
N GLN A 33 10.76 3.26 -3.76
CA GLN A 33 11.66 4.31 -4.24
C GLN A 33 11.02 5.70 -4.37
N VAL A 34 9.97 5.94 -3.63
CA VAL A 34 9.30 7.24 -3.49
C VAL A 34 8.96 7.48 -2.01
N PRO A 35 8.75 8.73 -1.59
CA PRO A 35 8.26 8.99 -0.24
C PRO A 35 6.90 8.33 0.01
N VAL A 36 6.64 7.96 1.26
CA VAL A 36 5.36 7.35 1.69
C VAL A 36 4.17 8.20 1.22
N GLN A 37 4.24 9.51 1.40
CA GLN A 37 3.17 10.42 1.00
C GLN A 37 2.87 10.36 -0.50
N THR A 38 3.89 10.23 -1.34
CA THR A 38 3.73 10.10 -2.79
C THR A 38 3.01 8.79 -3.12
N ALA A 39 3.48 7.68 -2.55
CA ALA A 39 2.91 6.37 -2.79
C ALA A 39 1.43 6.32 -2.40
N PHE A 40 1.10 6.78 -1.20
CA PHE A 40 -0.26 6.66 -0.64
C PHE A 40 -1.22 7.78 -1.07
N THR A 41 -0.75 8.82 -1.74
CA THR A 41 -1.59 9.76 -2.48
C THR A 41 -1.92 9.24 -3.89
N GLY A 42 -1.13 8.28 -4.37
CA GLY A 42 -1.30 7.69 -5.71
C GLY A 42 -2.69 7.16 -6.01
N PRO A 43 -3.31 6.36 -5.13
CA PRO A 43 -4.66 5.84 -5.36
C PRO A 43 -5.70 6.92 -5.61
N LEU A 44 -5.65 8.04 -4.88
CA LEU A 44 -6.56 9.16 -5.11
C LEU A 44 -6.36 9.78 -6.50
N LYS A 45 -5.12 9.99 -6.92
CA LYS A 45 -4.82 10.50 -8.27
C LYS A 45 -5.35 9.56 -9.35
N ILE A 46 -5.16 8.25 -9.17
CA ILE A 46 -5.67 7.25 -10.11
C ILE A 46 -7.20 7.34 -10.19
N LYS A 47 -7.88 7.35 -9.06
CA LYS A 47 -9.34 7.45 -9.00
C LYS A 47 -9.85 8.72 -9.68
N GLN A 48 -9.23 9.86 -9.44
CA GLN A 48 -9.61 11.14 -10.04
C GLN A 48 -9.41 11.15 -11.56
N ARG A 49 -8.35 10.52 -12.05
CA ARG A 49 -7.96 10.56 -13.48
C ARG A 49 -8.64 9.47 -14.31
N VAL A 50 -8.84 8.29 -13.72
CA VAL A 50 -9.52 7.16 -14.38
C VAL A 50 -11.03 7.18 -14.12
N GLY A 51 -11.46 7.76 -12.99
CA GLY A 51 -12.86 7.85 -12.59
C GLY A 51 -13.32 6.71 -11.69
N THR A 52 -12.49 5.71 -11.43
CA THR A 52 -12.85 4.54 -10.63
C THR A 52 -11.61 3.85 -10.06
N LEU A 53 -11.81 3.05 -9.00
CA LEU A 53 -10.86 2.04 -8.53
C LEU A 53 -11.45 0.62 -8.63
N ASP A 54 -12.44 0.42 -9.50
CA ASP A 54 -12.95 -0.93 -9.77
C ASP A 54 -11.83 -1.81 -10.35
N ALA A 55 -11.66 -3.01 -9.78
CA ALA A 55 -10.54 -3.89 -10.13
C ALA A 55 -10.57 -4.32 -11.60
N HIS A 56 -11.74 -4.67 -12.12
CA HIS A 56 -11.89 -5.06 -13.53
C HIS A 56 -11.53 -3.91 -14.46
N MET A 57 -12.04 -2.71 -14.17
CA MET A 57 -11.77 -1.51 -14.97
C MET A 57 -10.28 -1.16 -14.96
N LEU A 58 -9.62 -1.20 -13.81
CA LEU A 58 -8.18 -0.93 -13.73
C LEU A 58 -7.36 -1.99 -14.45
N ALA A 59 -7.77 -3.26 -14.38
CA ALA A 59 -7.08 -4.37 -15.04
C ALA A 59 -7.15 -4.27 -16.57
N THR A 60 -8.23 -3.69 -17.12
CA THR A 60 -8.51 -3.67 -18.56
C THR A 60 -8.29 -2.30 -19.21
N THR A 61 -7.92 -1.27 -18.43
CA THR A 61 -7.66 0.08 -18.93
C THR A 61 -6.15 0.30 -19.03
N ASP A 62 -5.70 1.00 -20.06
CA ASP A 62 -4.33 1.50 -20.12
C ASP A 62 -4.17 2.63 -19.11
N LEU A 63 -3.44 2.37 -18.04
CA LEU A 63 -3.24 3.31 -16.93
C LEU A 63 -2.08 4.27 -17.16
N GLU A 64 -1.24 4.04 -18.16
CA GLU A 64 -0.02 4.83 -18.36
C GLU A 64 -0.32 6.32 -18.54
N PRO A 65 -1.31 6.77 -19.33
CA PRO A 65 -1.63 8.20 -19.43
C PRO A 65 -1.99 8.83 -18.09
N ALA A 66 -2.80 8.15 -17.28
CA ALA A 66 -3.18 8.63 -15.94
C ALA A 66 -1.98 8.71 -14.99
N PHE A 67 -1.03 7.78 -15.10
CA PHE A 67 0.19 7.78 -14.30
C PHE A 67 1.17 8.87 -14.70
N ARG A 68 1.24 9.20 -15.99
CA ARG A 68 2.16 10.22 -16.51
C ARG A 68 1.64 11.64 -16.41
N GLU A 69 0.33 11.83 -16.29
CA GLU A 69 -0.26 13.16 -16.11
C GLU A 69 0.37 13.84 -14.90
N LYS A 70 0.80 15.08 -15.07
CA LYS A 70 1.50 15.81 -14.00
C LYS A 70 0.52 16.44 -13.01
N PRO A 71 0.82 16.37 -11.71
CA PRO A 71 1.97 15.69 -11.11
C PRO A 71 1.83 14.17 -11.25
N ALA A 72 2.90 13.50 -11.69
CA ALA A 72 2.87 12.08 -11.96
C ALA A 72 2.52 11.25 -10.72
N VAL A 73 1.86 10.12 -10.92
CA VAL A 73 1.49 9.23 -9.81
C VAL A 73 2.74 8.65 -9.13
N HIS A 74 3.78 8.37 -9.93
CA HIS A 74 4.99 7.74 -9.43
C HIS A 74 6.20 8.20 -10.23
N ARG A 75 7.38 8.08 -9.62
CA ARG A 75 8.67 8.35 -10.26
C ARG A 75 8.92 7.48 -11.51
N PHE A 76 8.38 6.24 -11.48
CA PHE A 76 8.47 5.28 -12.59
C PHE A 76 7.06 4.98 -13.12
N PRO A 77 6.44 5.94 -13.84
CA PRO A 77 5.01 5.84 -14.14
C PRO A 77 4.64 4.67 -15.03
N GLY A 78 5.41 4.37 -16.05
CA GLY A 78 5.14 3.24 -16.95
C GLY A 78 5.22 1.88 -16.25
N THR A 79 6.26 1.66 -15.45
CA THR A 79 6.45 0.42 -14.68
C THR A 79 5.35 0.24 -13.64
N MET A 80 5.01 1.31 -12.93
CA MET A 80 4.01 1.24 -11.86
C MET A 80 2.59 1.16 -12.40
N ALA A 81 2.30 1.74 -13.55
CA ALA A 81 1.03 1.56 -14.23
C ALA A 81 0.77 0.07 -14.53
N LYS A 82 1.76 -0.63 -15.07
CA LYS A 82 1.68 -2.08 -15.29
C LYS A 82 1.50 -2.85 -13.99
N ARG A 83 2.24 -2.48 -12.95
CA ARG A 83 2.15 -3.13 -11.63
C ARG A 83 0.74 -3.03 -11.06
N VAL A 84 0.11 -1.85 -11.16
CA VAL A 84 -1.25 -1.63 -10.68
C VAL A 84 -2.26 -2.41 -11.54
N GLN A 85 -2.07 -2.47 -12.85
CA GLN A 85 -2.91 -3.31 -13.71
C GLN A 85 -2.83 -4.80 -13.34
N GLU A 86 -1.63 -5.31 -13.10
CA GLU A 86 -1.41 -6.69 -12.69
C GLU A 86 -2.04 -6.98 -11.33
N LEU A 87 -1.89 -6.06 -10.37
CA LEU A 87 -2.53 -6.17 -9.05
C LEU A 87 -4.05 -6.19 -9.18
N ALA A 88 -4.61 -5.28 -9.95
CA ALA A 88 -6.05 -5.22 -10.20
C ALA A 88 -6.57 -6.49 -10.86
N ALA A 89 -5.80 -7.06 -11.81
CA ALA A 89 -6.17 -8.31 -12.47
C ALA A 89 -6.22 -9.48 -11.49
N VAL A 90 -5.27 -9.58 -10.57
CA VAL A 90 -5.29 -10.62 -9.52
C VAL A 90 -6.51 -10.43 -8.61
N VAL A 91 -6.81 -9.21 -8.20
CA VAL A 91 -7.98 -8.93 -7.36
C VAL A 91 -9.27 -9.27 -8.10
N ASP A 92 -9.37 -8.93 -9.39
CA ASP A 92 -10.53 -9.25 -10.22
C ASP A 92 -10.71 -10.77 -10.38
N GLU A 93 -9.67 -11.47 -10.77
CA GLU A 93 -9.71 -12.90 -11.10
C GLU A 93 -9.80 -13.81 -9.86
N ASP A 94 -8.99 -13.54 -8.84
CA ASP A 94 -8.85 -14.44 -7.68
C ASP A 94 -9.77 -14.08 -6.52
N TYR A 95 -10.23 -12.83 -6.46
CA TYR A 95 -11.05 -12.31 -5.35
C TYR A 95 -12.37 -11.69 -5.80
N GLY A 96 -12.76 -11.92 -7.05
CA GLY A 96 -14.04 -11.42 -7.58
C GLY A 96 -14.17 -9.90 -7.58
N GLY A 97 -13.06 -9.19 -7.65
CA GLY A 97 -13.01 -7.73 -7.59
C GLY A 97 -13.01 -7.14 -6.19
N HIS A 98 -13.01 -7.98 -5.15
CA HIS A 98 -13.09 -7.60 -3.73
C HIS A 98 -11.73 -7.74 -3.04
N ALA A 99 -10.94 -6.66 -3.03
CA ALA A 99 -9.59 -6.68 -2.47
C ALA A 99 -9.55 -7.09 -0.99
N GLU A 100 -10.58 -6.76 -0.20
CA GLU A 100 -10.68 -7.15 1.21
C GLU A 100 -10.69 -8.67 1.42
N ARG A 101 -11.08 -9.43 0.43
CA ARG A 101 -11.07 -10.89 0.51
C ARG A 101 -9.67 -11.49 0.65
N VAL A 102 -8.63 -10.73 0.31
CA VAL A 102 -7.25 -11.15 0.58
C VAL A 102 -7.10 -11.51 2.06
N TRP A 103 -7.68 -10.72 2.95
CA TRP A 103 -7.58 -10.96 4.40
C TRP A 103 -8.85 -11.51 5.02
N THR A 104 -10.04 -11.16 4.52
CA THR A 104 -11.29 -11.66 5.13
C THR A 104 -11.54 -13.13 4.84
N ASP A 105 -11.06 -13.67 3.73
CA ASP A 105 -11.23 -15.09 3.35
C ASP A 105 -10.02 -15.96 3.80
N ALA A 106 -9.01 -15.36 4.42
CA ALA A 106 -7.85 -16.12 4.91
C ALA A 106 -8.26 -17.04 6.08
N LYS A 107 -7.71 -18.25 6.09
CA LYS A 107 -8.05 -19.27 7.10
C LYS A 107 -7.25 -19.10 8.39
N ASP A 108 -6.02 -18.64 8.26
CA ASP A 108 -5.08 -18.43 9.36
C ASP A 108 -3.99 -17.43 8.94
N GLY A 109 -3.07 -17.14 9.84
CA GLY A 109 -1.98 -16.19 9.56
C GLY A 109 -1.05 -16.65 8.42
N ALA A 110 -0.80 -17.95 8.30
CA ALA A 110 0.05 -18.49 7.23
C ALA A 110 -0.64 -18.36 5.85
N ASP A 111 -1.94 -18.60 5.79
CA ASP A 111 -2.73 -18.41 4.58
C ASP A 111 -2.80 -16.92 4.19
N LEU A 112 -3.00 -16.05 5.18
CA LEU A 112 -2.98 -14.60 4.94
C LEU A 112 -1.62 -14.16 4.36
N ARG A 113 -0.52 -14.63 4.97
CA ARG A 113 0.82 -14.34 4.48
C ARG A 113 0.99 -14.78 3.02
N LYS A 114 0.55 -15.98 2.70
CA LYS A 114 0.63 -16.53 1.33
C LYS A 114 -0.17 -15.68 0.34
N ARG A 115 -1.39 -15.30 0.71
CA ARG A 115 -2.26 -14.46 -0.13
C ARG A 115 -1.62 -13.11 -0.43
N ILE A 116 -1.03 -12.47 0.55
CA ILE A 116 -0.31 -11.20 0.36
C ILE A 116 0.94 -11.42 -0.51
N ALA A 117 1.71 -12.49 -0.26
CA ALA A 117 2.92 -12.81 -1.03
C ALA A 117 2.63 -13.06 -2.50
N ASP A 118 1.44 -13.58 -2.82
CA ASP A 118 1.01 -13.85 -4.19
C ASP A 118 0.60 -12.59 -4.96
N LEU A 119 0.42 -11.46 -4.27
CA LEU A 119 0.13 -10.18 -4.93
C LEU A 119 1.36 -9.64 -5.67
N PRO A 120 1.19 -9.10 -6.90
CA PRO A 120 2.31 -8.56 -7.67
C PRO A 120 3.10 -7.50 -6.91
N GLY A 121 4.39 -7.74 -6.75
CA GLY A 121 5.30 -6.78 -6.12
C GLY A 121 5.31 -6.75 -4.59
N PHE A 122 4.66 -7.72 -3.94
CA PHE A 122 4.64 -7.81 -2.48
C PHE A 122 5.69 -8.81 -1.98
N GLY A 123 6.89 -8.28 -1.70
CA GLY A 123 7.95 -9.03 -1.04
C GLY A 123 7.82 -8.99 0.49
N GLU A 124 8.81 -9.54 1.18
CA GLU A 124 8.79 -9.73 2.64
C GLU A 124 8.53 -8.44 3.43
N MET A 125 9.15 -7.33 3.05
CA MET A 125 8.95 -6.05 3.75
C MET A 125 7.52 -5.54 3.63
N LYS A 126 6.91 -5.66 2.44
CA LYS A 126 5.52 -5.23 2.22
C LYS A 126 4.52 -6.16 2.90
N ILE A 127 4.80 -7.45 2.96
CA ILE A 127 3.97 -8.41 3.69
C ILE A 127 3.88 -8.00 5.17
N LYS A 128 5.01 -7.71 5.78
CA LYS A 128 5.07 -7.27 7.19
C LYS A 128 4.42 -5.92 7.39
N ALA A 129 4.67 -4.96 6.50
CA ALA A 129 4.10 -3.62 6.60
C ALA A 129 2.58 -3.62 6.43
N LEU A 130 2.07 -4.30 5.41
CA LEU A 130 0.63 -4.45 5.22
C LEU A 130 0.00 -5.25 6.37
N GLY A 131 0.64 -6.34 6.79
CA GLY A 131 0.20 -7.13 7.94
C GLY A 131 0.05 -6.27 9.20
N ALA A 132 1.03 -5.42 9.50
CA ALA A 132 0.97 -4.52 10.64
C ALA A 132 -0.16 -3.50 10.55
N VAL A 133 -0.41 -2.94 9.36
CA VAL A 133 -1.53 -2.02 9.12
C VAL A 133 -2.87 -2.74 9.30
N LEU A 134 -3.02 -3.93 8.72
CA LEU A 134 -4.23 -4.73 8.87
C LEU A 134 -4.51 -5.07 10.34
N ALA A 135 -3.48 -5.50 11.09
CA ALA A 135 -3.63 -5.86 12.49
C ALA A 135 -3.96 -4.65 13.36
N LYS A 136 -3.26 -3.55 13.18
CA LYS A 136 -3.33 -2.40 14.10
C LYS A 136 -4.37 -1.35 13.73
N ARG A 137 -4.68 -1.20 12.43
CA ARG A 137 -5.64 -0.18 11.97
C ARG A 137 -6.98 -0.77 11.53
N PHE A 138 -7.02 -2.04 11.12
CA PHE A 138 -8.22 -2.69 10.63
C PHE A 138 -8.69 -3.86 11.50
N ASP A 139 -8.08 -4.08 12.64
CA ASP A 139 -8.44 -5.12 13.61
C ASP A 139 -8.51 -6.53 13.00
N VAL A 140 -7.66 -6.81 12.04
CA VAL A 140 -7.54 -8.14 11.43
C VAL A 140 -6.69 -9.04 12.33
N GLU A 141 -7.33 -9.90 13.12
CA GLU A 141 -6.64 -10.75 14.10
C GLU A 141 -5.58 -11.66 13.48
N LEU A 142 -5.88 -12.25 12.34
CA LEU A 142 -4.95 -13.14 11.63
C LEU A 142 -3.65 -12.45 11.23
N ALA A 143 -3.67 -11.13 11.09
CA ALA A 143 -2.51 -10.34 10.72
C ALA A 143 -1.53 -10.11 11.87
N GLN A 144 -1.90 -10.43 13.12
CA GLN A 144 -1.01 -10.28 14.27
C GLN A 144 0.29 -11.08 14.12
N ASP A 145 0.22 -12.25 13.50
CA ASP A 145 1.39 -13.10 13.25
C ASP A 145 2.38 -12.45 12.26
N LEU A 146 1.95 -11.46 11.49
CA LEU A 146 2.78 -10.76 10.50
C LEU A 146 3.46 -9.52 11.07
N VAL A 147 3.01 -9.04 12.24
CA VAL A 147 3.53 -7.80 12.83
C VAL A 147 4.97 -8.00 13.29
N PRO A 148 5.93 -7.24 12.72
CA PRO A 148 7.32 -7.37 13.14
C PRO A 148 7.57 -6.66 14.48
N ASN A 149 8.74 -6.88 15.06
CA ASN A 149 9.13 -6.28 16.33
C ASN A 149 9.81 -4.90 16.17
N HIS A 150 9.69 -4.29 15.02
CA HIS A 150 10.18 -2.92 14.76
C HIS A 150 9.04 -2.03 14.30
N PRO A 151 9.17 -0.68 14.35
CA PRO A 151 8.13 0.24 13.90
C PRO A 151 7.81 0.08 12.41
N THR A 152 6.52 0.16 12.10
CA THR A 152 5.98 0.07 10.73
C THR A 152 4.92 1.16 10.52
N LEU A 153 4.38 1.24 9.30
CA LEU A 153 3.24 2.10 9.00
C LEU A 153 1.99 1.76 9.85
N GLY A 154 1.91 0.55 10.39
CA GLY A 154 0.84 0.17 11.34
C GLY A 154 0.85 0.99 12.62
N ASP A 155 1.97 1.59 12.99
CA ASP A 155 2.12 2.43 14.18
C ASP A 155 1.81 3.92 13.90
N VAL A 156 1.52 4.26 12.66
CA VAL A 156 1.25 5.64 12.24
C VAL A 156 -0.24 5.94 12.39
N ASP A 157 -0.59 6.69 13.43
CA ASP A 157 -1.96 7.04 13.79
C ASP A 157 -2.24 8.55 13.72
N SER A 158 -1.25 9.34 13.29
CA SER A 158 -1.35 10.79 13.19
C SER A 158 -0.31 11.35 12.22
N ALA A 159 -0.46 12.60 11.81
CA ALA A 159 0.56 13.29 11.00
C ALA A 159 1.91 13.37 11.72
N GLN A 160 1.89 13.60 13.03
CA GLN A 160 3.11 13.62 13.83
C GLN A 160 3.78 12.24 13.87
N ALA A 161 3.00 11.17 14.03
CA ALA A 161 3.53 9.81 14.02
C ALA A 161 4.17 9.46 12.66
N LEU A 162 3.62 9.97 11.56
CA LEU A 162 4.22 9.80 10.23
C LEU A 162 5.59 10.48 10.14
N GLU A 163 5.71 11.71 10.62
CA GLU A 163 6.99 12.43 10.65
C GLU A 163 8.03 11.69 11.48
N GLU A 164 7.66 11.21 12.64
CA GLU A 164 8.53 10.43 13.52
C GLU A 164 8.98 9.13 12.84
N TYR A 165 8.07 8.41 12.23
CA TYR A 165 8.36 7.19 11.49
C TYR A 165 9.36 7.45 10.36
N GLN A 166 9.15 8.48 9.56
CA GLN A 166 10.03 8.84 8.46
C GLN A 166 11.40 9.31 8.93
N SER A 167 11.46 10.06 10.04
CA SER A 167 12.70 10.51 10.64
C SER A 167 13.55 9.32 11.11
N LYS A 168 12.94 8.35 11.79
CA LYS A 168 13.61 7.12 12.23
C LYS A 168 14.09 6.28 11.05
N LYS A 169 13.30 6.20 9.99
CA LYS A 169 13.67 5.46 8.77
C LYS A 169 14.87 6.09 8.08
N ARG A 170 14.92 7.42 7.99
CA ARG A 170 16.07 8.15 7.43
C ARG A 170 17.34 7.95 8.27
N ALA A 171 17.23 8.05 9.58
CA ALA A 171 18.35 7.83 10.50
C ALA A 171 18.90 6.41 10.38
N HIS A 172 18.03 5.42 10.29
CA HIS A 172 18.44 4.02 10.11
C HIS A 172 19.17 3.81 8.77
N LYS A 173 18.66 4.39 7.67
CA LYS A 173 19.34 4.32 6.36
C LYS A 173 20.72 4.98 6.38
N ALA A 174 20.84 6.13 7.03
CA ALA A 174 22.13 6.84 7.17
C ALA A 174 23.13 6.01 7.96
N GLU A 175 22.70 5.39 9.06
CA GLU A 175 23.52 4.50 9.87
C GLU A 175 24.01 3.28 9.08
N MET A 176 23.11 2.65 8.32
CA MET A 176 23.46 1.49 7.49
C MET A 176 24.43 1.87 6.37
N ARG A 177 24.30 3.05 5.77
CA ARG A 177 25.26 3.57 4.78
C ARG A 177 26.65 3.79 5.40
N ALA A 178 26.70 4.39 6.58
CA ALA A 178 27.94 4.60 7.30
C ALA A 178 28.65 3.27 7.59
N LYS A 179 27.91 2.25 8.03
CA LYS A 179 28.46 0.90 8.28
C LYS A 179 29.00 0.23 7.03
N ARG A 180 28.38 0.48 5.86
CA ARG A 180 28.85 -0.09 4.57
C ARG A 180 30.13 0.59 4.06
N GLN A 181 30.36 1.86 4.45
CA GLN A 181 31.53 2.64 4.02
C GLN A 181 32.73 2.49 4.99
N ALA A 182 32.51 1.93 6.14
CA ALA A 182 33.55 1.57 7.10
C ALA A 182 34.06 0.14 6.81
#